data_6bd45ab48282788d3183574c3250f231
#
_entry.id   6bd45ab48282788d3183574c3250f231
#
_cell.length_a   1.000
_cell.length_b   1.000
_cell.length_c   1.000
_cell.angle_alpha   90.00
_cell.angle_beta   90.00
_cell.angle_gamma   90.00
#
_symmetry.space_group_name_H-M   'P 1'
#
loop_
_entity.id
_entity.type
_entity.pdbx_description
1 polymer ?
#
loop_
_entity_poly.entity_id
_entity_poly.type
_entity_poly.pdbx_seq_one_letter_code
_entity_poly.pdbx_strand_id
1 'polypeptide(L)'
;MPDIAETVKATKILADEGFIVLPYIMPDLITAKRLEDAGAAAVMPLGSPIGSNRGIITKPLIEMILENNRVPVIVDAGIGKPSDAALAMELGCDAVLVNTAIATAQDPVRMGRAFALAVEAGREAFLAKIAEEKRYASASSPLTDFLDLGGNK
;
A
#
# COMPACT_ATOMS: atom_id res chain seq x y z
N MET A 1 16.72 8.67 -8.33
CA MET A 1 15.95 7.50 -8.76
C MET A 1 16.91 6.37 -9.06
N PRO A 2 16.61 5.11 -8.71
CA PRO A 2 17.51 3.99 -9.01
C PRO A 2 17.63 3.74 -10.52
N ASP A 3 18.78 3.28 -10.94
CA ASP A 3 18.96 2.73 -12.29
C ASP A 3 18.31 1.34 -12.33
N ILE A 4 17.28 1.18 -13.16
CA ILE A 4 16.50 -0.05 -13.23
C ILE A 4 17.32 -1.24 -13.68
N ALA A 5 18.16 -1.07 -14.69
CA ALA A 5 18.97 -2.17 -15.26
C ALA A 5 19.99 -2.68 -14.23
N GLU A 6 20.68 -1.77 -13.55
CA GLU A 6 21.64 -2.12 -12.51
C GLU A 6 20.96 -2.67 -11.26
N THR A 7 19.76 -2.18 -10.91
CA THR A 7 18.98 -2.72 -9.78
C THR A 7 18.58 -4.19 -10.04
N VAL A 8 18.14 -4.53 -11.25
CA VAL A 8 17.79 -5.93 -11.61
C VAL A 8 19.04 -6.83 -11.57
N LYS A 9 20.18 -6.38 -12.10
CA LYS A 9 21.44 -7.13 -12.04
C LYS A 9 21.88 -7.37 -10.60
N ALA A 10 21.90 -6.32 -9.78
CA ALA A 10 22.29 -6.39 -8.38
C ALA A 10 21.37 -7.34 -7.60
N THR A 11 20.06 -7.26 -7.85
CA THR A 11 19.07 -8.16 -7.23
C THR A 11 19.38 -9.61 -7.55
N LYS A 12 19.67 -9.93 -8.82
CA LYS A 12 20.02 -11.29 -9.22
C LYS A 12 21.27 -11.81 -8.51
N ILE A 13 22.34 -11.03 -8.50
CA ILE A 13 23.62 -11.38 -7.87
C ILE A 13 23.40 -11.63 -6.37
N LEU A 14 22.76 -10.70 -5.67
CA LEU A 14 22.55 -10.80 -4.23
C LEU A 14 21.60 -11.94 -3.86
N ALA A 15 20.55 -12.17 -4.63
CA ALA A 15 19.66 -13.31 -4.41
C ALA A 15 20.38 -14.64 -4.61
N ASP A 16 21.24 -14.78 -5.64
CA ASP A 16 22.04 -15.97 -5.86
C ASP A 16 23.09 -16.22 -4.75
N GLU A 17 23.55 -15.16 -4.09
CA GLU A 17 24.42 -15.21 -2.90
C GLU A 17 23.65 -15.52 -1.60
N GLY A 18 22.32 -15.65 -1.66
CA GLY A 18 21.46 -16.00 -0.52
C GLY A 18 20.94 -14.83 0.30
N PHE A 19 21.09 -13.59 -0.17
CA PHE A 19 20.47 -12.43 0.48
C PHE A 19 18.97 -12.38 0.23
N ILE A 20 18.22 -11.89 1.22
CA ILE A 20 16.81 -11.51 1.10
C ILE A 20 16.77 -10.10 0.52
N VAL A 21 16.50 -9.99 -0.77
CA VAL A 21 16.59 -8.70 -1.50
C VAL A 21 15.21 -8.06 -1.64
N LEU A 22 15.09 -6.81 -1.20
CA LEU A 22 13.90 -5.96 -1.32
C LEU A 22 14.26 -4.70 -2.10
N PRO A 23 14.22 -4.73 -3.43
CA PRO A 23 14.67 -3.63 -4.26
C PRO A 23 13.67 -2.46 -4.28
N TYR A 24 14.19 -1.24 -4.08
CA TYR A 24 13.46 0.01 -4.22
C TYR A 24 13.38 0.44 -5.69
N ILE A 25 12.18 0.76 -6.16
CA ILE A 25 11.91 1.05 -7.58
C ILE A 25 10.91 2.19 -7.80
N MET A 26 10.94 2.75 -8.99
CA MET A 26 9.76 3.43 -9.54
C MET A 26 8.62 2.41 -9.68
N PRO A 27 7.34 2.81 -9.47
CA PRO A 27 6.21 1.90 -9.62
C PRO A 27 5.95 1.59 -11.10
N ASP A 28 6.72 0.66 -11.62
CA ASP A 28 6.63 0.11 -12.99
C ASP A 28 6.43 -1.40 -12.94
N LEU A 29 5.32 -1.87 -13.52
CA LEU A 29 4.95 -3.28 -13.52
C LEU A 29 6.00 -4.18 -14.18
N ILE A 30 6.58 -3.74 -15.28
CA ILE A 30 7.56 -4.55 -16.02
C ILE A 30 8.84 -4.69 -15.19
N THR A 31 9.27 -3.62 -14.53
CA THR A 31 10.40 -3.65 -13.61
C THR A 31 10.12 -4.55 -12.41
N ALA A 32 8.94 -4.47 -11.81
CA ALA A 32 8.54 -5.34 -10.70
C ALA A 32 8.62 -6.83 -11.10
N LYS A 33 8.13 -7.19 -12.27
CA LYS A 33 8.22 -8.54 -12.81
C LYS A 33 9.66 -9.00 -13.04
N ARG A 34 10.51 -8.16 -13.61
CA ARG A 34 11.94 -8.48 -13.81
C ARG A 34 12.66 -8.72 -12.48
N LEU A 35 12.31 -7.98 -11.45
CA LEU A 35 12.88 -8.15 -10.12
C LEU A 35 12.39 -9.43 -9.44
N GLU A 36 11.10 -9.75 -9.58
CA GLU A 36 10.55 -11.04 -9.15
C GLU A 36 11.31 -12.20 -9.83
N ASP A 37 11.48 -12.15 -11.15
CA ASP A 37 12.23 -13.17 -11.90
C ASP A 37 13.74 -13.22 -11.53
N ALA A 38 14.29 -12.10 -11.08
CA ALA A 38 15.66 -12.01 -10.56
C ALA A 38 15.82 -12.52 -9.13
N GLY A 39 14.74 -12.93 -8.46
CA GLY A 39 14.78 -13.52 -7.11
C GLY A 39 14.55 -12.49 -5.98
N ALA A 40 13.95 -11.34 -6.25
CA ALA A 40 13.55 -10.43 -5.19
C ALA A 40 12.55 -11.10 -4.24
N ALA A 41 12.75 -10.93 -2.93
CA ALA A 41 11.85 -11.45 -1.90
C ALA A 41 10.59 -10.59 -1.72
N ALA A 42 10.66 -9.32 -2.10
CA ALA A 42 9.56 -8.36 -2.18
C ALA A 42 9.94 -7.28 -3.18
N VAL A 43 9.00 -6.44 -3.61
CA VAL A 43 9.29 -5.23 -4.39
C VAL A 43 8.84 -4.00 -3.62
N MET A 44 9.62 -2.90 -3.71
CA MET A 44 9.36 -1.68 -2.96
C MET A 44 9.12 -0.49 -3.90
N PRO A 45 7.92 -0.38 -4.50
CA PRO A 45 7.56 0.77 -5.31
C PRO A 45 7.39 2.03 -4.46
N LEU A 46 7.86 3.17 -4.97
CA LEU A 46 7.67 4.45 -4.29
C LEU A 46 6.22 4.96 -4.40
N GLY A 47 5.71 5.52 -3.31
CA GLY A 47 4.46 6.29 -3.32
C GLY A 47 4.63 7.68 -3.91
N SER A 48 5.74 8.36 -3.55
CA SER A 48 6.21 9.63 -4.11
C SER A 48 7.70 9.79 -3.79
N PRO A 49 8.41 10.79 -4.37
CA PRO A 49 9.85 10.95 -4.15
C PRO A 49 10.23 10.99 -2.67
N ILE A 50 11.37 10.36 -2.34
CA ILE A 50 11.91 10.28 -0.97
C ILE A 50 11.92 11.68 -0.32
N GLY A 51 11.43 11.76 0.91
CA GLY A 51 11.42 13.00 1.70
C GLY A 51 10.39 14.04 1.27
N SER A 52 9.53 13.73 0.30
CA SER A 52 8.53 14.67 -0.20
C SER A 52 7.26 14.78 0.67
N ASN A 53 6.96 13.76 1.48
CA ASN A 53 5.72 13.66 2.28
C ASN A 53 4.44 13.89 1.47
N ARG A 54 4.44 13.53 0.17
CA ARG A 54 3.32 13.76 -0.76
C ARG A 54 2.31 12.62 -0.82
N GLY A 55 2.53 11.57 -0.03
CA GLY A 55 1.68 10.39 -0.01
C GLY A 55 1.81 9.50 -1.25
N ILE A 56 0.77 8.75 -1.57
CA ILE A 56 0.75 7.75 -2.64
C ILE A 56 0.18 8.37 -3.92
N ILE A 57 0.95 9.25 -4.56
CA ILE A 57 0.55 9.87 -5.83
C ILE A 57 0.61 8.89 -7.02
N THR A 58 1.29 7.78 -6.85
CA THR A 58 1.46 6.72 -7.84
C THR A 58 0.46 5.58 -7.67
N LYS A 59 -0.63 5.80 -6.91
CA LYS A 59 -1.65 4.80 -6.59
C LYS A 59 -2.03 3.89 -7.77
N PRO A 60 -2.42 4.40 -8.97
CA PRO A 60 -2.83 3.52 -10.08
C PRO A 60 -1.73 2.56 -10.55
N LEU A 61 -0.47 2.97 -10.46
CA LEU A 61 0.66 2.14 -10.85
C LEU A 61 0.96 1.05 -9.80
N ILE A 62 0.77 1.38 -8.52
CA ILE A 62 0.88 0.41 -7.42
C ILE A 62 -0.23 -0.64 -7.51
N GLU A 63 -1.46 -0.23 -7.80
CA GLU A 63 -2.59 -1.15 -8.03
C GLU A 63 -2.28 -2.16 -9.15
N MET A 64 -1.72 -1.70 -10.27
CA MET A 64 -1.29 -2.59 -11.36
C MET A 64 -0.22 -3.61 -10.91
N ILE A 65 0.69 -3.21 -10.02
CA ILE A 65 1.69 -4.13 -9.47
C ILE A 65 1.03 -5.14 -8.55
N LEU A 66 0.15 -4.71 -7.63
CA LEU A 66 -0.56 -5.57 -6.69
C LEU A 66 -1.38 -6.67 -7.39
N GLU A 67 -2.05 -6.31 -8.49
CA GLU A 67 -2.86 -7.26 -9.27
C GLU A 67 -2.03 -8.32 -9.98
N ASN A 68 -0.77 -8.07 -10.25
CA ASN A 68 0.05 -8.87 -11.15
C ASN A 68 1.29 -9.49 -10.52
N ASN A 69 1.73 -9.05 -9.35
CA ASN A 69 2.96 -9.51 -8.70
C ASN A 69 2.68 -10.72 -7.78
N ARG A 70 3.67 -11.63 -7.64
CA ARG A 70 3.56 -12.82 -6.79
C ARG A 70 4.36 -12.69 -5.50
N VAL A 71 5.24 -11.70 -5.41
CA VAL A 71 5.99 -11.39 -4.19
C VAL A 71 5.35 -10.22 -3.46
N PRO A 72 5.57 -10.08 -2.16
CA PRO A 72 5.04 -8.97 -1.38
C PRO A 72 5.36 -7.59 -1.97
N VAL A 73 4.41 -6.67 -1.85
CA VAL A 73 4.54 -5.29 -2.33
C VAL A 73 4.57 -4.35 -1.11
N ILE A 74 5.67 -3.63 -0.97
CA ILE A 74 5.91 -2.73 0.16
C ILE A 74 6.01 -1.30 -0.37
N VAL A 75 5.08 -0.43 -0.02
CA VAL A 75 5.19 0.98 -0.44
C VAL A 75 6.28 1.68 0.38
N ASP A 76 7.31 2.15 -0.33
CA ASP A 76 8.42 2.89 0.27
C ASP A 76 8.51 4.30 -0.33
N ALA A 77 8.84 5.26 0.52
CA ALA A 77 9.00 6.67 0.20
C ALA A 77 7.72 7.47 -0.06
N GLY A 78 7.79 8.71 0.37
CA GLY A 78 6.75 9.71 0.20
C GLY A 78 5.59 9.62 1.19
N ILE A 79 5.53 8.59 2.01
CA ILE A 79 4.53 8.47 3.09
C ILE A 79 4.74 9.62 4.07
N GLY A 80 3.79 10.54 4.15
CA GLY A 80 3.91 11.78 4.92
C GLY A 80 3.03 11.85 6.16
N LYS A 81 1.98 11.04 6.21
CA LYS A 81 1.00 11.04 7.30
C LYS A 81 0.38 9.65 7.49
N PRO A 82 -0.17 9.35 8.67
CA PRO A 82 -0.79 8.06 8.96
C PRO A 82 -1.86 7.62 7.96
N SER A 83 -2.67 8.55 7.44
CA SER A 83 -3.68 8.23 6.43
C SER A 83 -3.09 7.74 5.09
N ASP A 84 -1.85 8.11 4.75
CA ASP A 84 -1.19 7.56 3.56
C ASP A 84 -0.82 6.07 3.78
N ALA A 85 -0.40 5.72 5.01
CA ALA A 85 -0.13 4.34 5.37
C ALA A 85 -1.41 3.50 5.39
N ALA A 86 -2.50 4.02 5.96
CA ALA A 86 -3.80 3.35 5.92
C ALA A 86 -4.22 3.09 4.47
N LEU A 87 -4.13 4.10 3.60
CA LEU A 87 -4.45 3.96 2.18
C LEU A 87 -3.62 2.85 1.49
N ALA A 88 -2.31 2.77 1.75
CA ALA A 88 -1.48 1.70 1.19
C ALA A 88 -1.99 0.31 1.60
N MET A 89 -2.32 0.15 2.87
CA MET A 89 -2.83 -1.12 3.40
C MET A 89 -4.22 -1.44 2.89
N GLU A 90 -5.09 -0.44 2.72
CA GLU A 90 -6.43 -0.58 2.11
C GLU A 90 -6.36 -1.02 0.64
N LEU A 91 -5.33 -0.62 -0.10
CA LEU A 91 -5.06 -1.07 -1.47
C LEU A 91 -4.62 -2.54 -1.53
N GLY A 92 -4.22 -3.12 -0.42
CA GLY A 92 -3.72 -4.49 -0.33
C GLY A 92 -2.21 -4.63 -0.36
N CYS A 93 -1.46 -3.53 -0.16
CA CYS A 93 -0.02 -3.64 0.07
C CYS A 93 0.28 -4.46 1.31
N ASP A 94 1.39 -5.19 1.29
CA ASP A 94 1.79 -6.06 2.39
C ASP A 94 2.43 -5.30 3.55
N ALA A 95 3.07 -4.17 3.25
CA ALA A 95 3.68 -3.29 4.24
C ALA A 95 3.92 -1.87 3.69
N VAL A 96 4.33 -0.97 4.59
CA VAL A 96 4.84 0.36 4.26
C VAL A 96 6.15 0.61 4.97
N LEU A 97 7.05 1.37 4.36
CA LEU A 97 8.24 1.93 4.99
C LEU A 97 8.04 3.42 5.24
N VAL A 98 8.21 3.82 6.49
CA VAL A 98 8.03 5.21 6.95
C VAL A 98 9.28 5.66 7.69
N ASN A 99 9.86 6.77 7.26
CA ASN A 99 11.03 7.35 7.92
C ASN A 99 10.82 8.85 8.18
N THR A 100 10.91 9.67 7.16
CA THR A 100 10.94 11.15 7.27
C THR A 100 9.76 11.70 8.07
N ALA A 101 8.55 11.20 7.85
CA ALA A 101 7.36 11.67 8.54
C ALA A 101 7.40 11.45 10.05
N ILE A 102 8.08 10.40 10.51
CA ILE A 102 8.27 10.12 11.93
C ILE A 102 9.46 10.94 12.46
N ALA A 103 10.60 10.91 11.76
CA ALA A 103 11.82 11.54 12.19
C ALA A 103 11.71 13.07 12.31
N THR A 104 10.91 13.72 11.47
CA THR A 104 10.72 15.18 11.45
C THR A 104 9.50 15.66 12.25
N ALA A 105 8.73 14.75 12.85
CA ALA A 105 7.59 15.11 13.69
C ALA A 105 8.06 15.80 14.99
N GLN A 106 7.26 16.74 15.50
CA GLN A 106 7.52 17.35 16.82
C GLN A 106 7.52 16.33 17.96
N ASP A 107 6.72 15.27 17.84
CA ASP A 107 6.67 14.13 18.76
C ASP A 107 6.80 12.84 17.94
N PRO A 108 8.03 12.35 17.68
CA PRO A 108 8.27 11.14 16.89
C PRO A 108 7.65 9.88 17.48
N VAL A 109 7.61 9.76 18.80
CA VAL A 109 7.04 8.59 19.50
C VAL A 109 5.53 8.52 19.25
N ARG A 110 4.84 9.64 19.42
CA ARG A 110 3.41 9.75 19.16
C ARG A 110 3.09 9.52 17.68
N MET A 111 3.92 10.06 16.78
CA MET A 111 3.77 9.87 15.33
C MET A 111 3.98 8.40 14.95
N GLY A 112 4.99 7.73 15.47
CA GLY A 112 5.20 6.30 15.24
C GLY A 112 4.01 5.44 15.68
N ARG A 113 3.44 5.75 16.85
CA ARG A 113 2.21 5.09 17.31
C ARG A 113 1.02 5.35 16.37
N ALA A 114 0.86 6.57 15.87
CA ALA A 114 -0.21 6.90 14.93
C ALA A 114 -0.07 6.13 13.61
N PHE A 115 1.16 5.97 13.12
CA PHE A 115 1.43 5.13 11.93
C PHE A 115 1.11 3.65 12.18
N ALA A 116 1.48 3.10 13.33
CA ALA A 116 1.16 1.70 13.67
C ALA A 116 -0.36 1.46 13.64
N LEU A 117 -1.14 2.32 14.30
CA LEU A 117 -2.61 2.24 14.30
C LEU A 117 -3.20 2.38 12.89
N ALA A 118 -2.63 3.23 12.04
CA ALA A 118 -3.08 3.42 10.66
C ALA A 118 -2.83 2.18 9.79
N VAL A 119 -1.69 1.52 9.95
CA VAL A 119 -1.36 0.27 9.27
C VAL A 119 -2.35 -0.83 9.67
N GLU A 120 -2.60 -1.00 10.96
CA GLU A 120 -3.58 -1.96 11.47
C GLU A 120 -4.98 -1.67 10.91
N ALA A 121 -5.46 -0.43 11.00
CA ALA A 121 -6.76 -0.04 10.51
C ALA A 121 -6.93 -0.29 9.00
N GLY A 122 -5.94 0.10 8.18
CA GLY A 122 -5.97 -0.14 6.74
C GLY A 122 -5.95 -1.64 6.39
N ARG A 123 -5.17 -2.44 7.12
CA ARG A 123 -5.14 -3.90 6.92
C ARG A 123 -6.48 -4.55 7.26
N GLU A 124 -7.09 -4.19 8.37
CA GLU A 124 -8.41 -4.69 8.75
C GLU A 124 -9.48 -4.30 7.74
N ALA A 125 -9.44 -3.05 7.23
CA ALA A 125 -10.35 -2.58 6.20
C ALA A 125 -10.22 -3.40 4.89
N PHE A 126 -8.98 -3.68 4.45
CA PHE A 126 -8.72 -4.54 3.29
C PHE A 126 -9.28 -5.95 3.49
N LEU A 127 -9.02 -6.57 4.64
CA LEU A 127 -9.50 -7.91 4.97
C LEU A 127 -11.02 -7.98 5.07
N ALA A 128 -11.66 -6.92 5.56
CA ALA A 128 -13.11 -6.77 5.61
C ALA A 128 -13.76 -6.57 4.24
N LYS A 129 -12.96 -6.38 3.17
CA LYS A 129 -13.40 -6.10 1.79
C LYS A 129 -14.22 -4.82 1.72
N ILE A 130 -13.51 -3.71 1.61
CA ILE A 130 -14.11 -2.37 1.44
C ILE A 130 -15.10 -2.39 0.29
N ALA A 131 -16.30 -1.85 0.53
CA ALA A 131 -17.31 -1.74 -0.50
C ALA A 131 -16.86 -0.80 -1.64
N GLU A 132 -17.18 -1.18 -2.88
CA GLU A 132 -16.86 -0.36 -4.05
C GLU A 132 -17.53 1.01 -4.01
N GLU A 133 -16.80 2.03 -4.45
CA GLU A 133 -17.37 3.35 -4.69
C GLU A 133 -18.44 3.28 -5.79
N LYS A 134 -19.61 3.84 -5.53
CA LYS A 134 -20.71 3.89 -6.51
C LYS A 134 -20.98 5.32 -6.94
N ARG A 135 -21.16 5.50 -8.25
CA ARG A 135 -21.53 6.80 -8.82
C ARG A 135 -22.89 7.32 -8.31
N TYR A 136 -23.82 6.41 -8.01
CA TYR A 136 -25.14 6.73 -7.50
C TYR A 136 -25.37 6.06 -6.15
N ALA A 137 -26.03 6.74 -5.24
CA ALA A 137 -26.40 6.19 -3.95
C ALA A 137 -27.31 4.99 -4.11
N SER A 138 -27.06 3.94 -3.32
CA SER A 138 -27.96 2.81 -3.16
C SER A 138 -28.19 2.59 -1.68
N ALA A 139 -29.47 2.40 -1.27
CA ALA A 139 -29.80 2.12 0.11
C ALA A 139 -29.10 0.82 0.56
N SER A 140 -28.38 0.90 1.69
CA SER A 140 -27.75 -0.26 2.34
C SER A 140 -28.64 -0.88 3.42
N SER A 141 -29.64 -0.12 3.89
CA SER A 141 -30.63 -0.62 4.85
C SER A 141 -31.82 -1.23 4.09
N PRO A 142 -32.35 -2.37 4.55
CA PRO A 142 -33.59 -2.88 4.00
C PRO A 142 -34.66 -1.79 4.14
N LEU A 143 -35.37 -1.49 3.05
CA LEU A 143 -36.56 -0.64 3.11
C LEU A 143 -37.61 -1.33 3.97
N THR A 144 -37.49 -1.14 5.30
CA THR A 144 -38.59 -1.07 6.25
C THR A 144 -39.68 -2.17 6.26
N ASP A 145 -39.31 -3.43 6.35
CA ASP A 145 -40.31 -4.44 6.77
C ASP A 145 -40.75 -4.27 8.25
N PHE A 146 -39.99 -3.51 9.06
CA PHE A 146 -40.35 -3.24 10.46
C PHE A 146 -41.34 -2.08 10.64
N LEU A 147 -41.65 -1.34 9.56
CA LEU A 147 -42.70 -0.31 9.56
C LEU A 147 -44.07 -0.81 9.04
N ASP A 148 -44.21 -2.08 8.77
CA ASP A 148 -45.50 -2.69 8.61
C ASP A 148 -46.18 -2.77 10.01
N LEU A 149 -46.51 -1.59 10.48
CA LEU A 149 -47.43 -1.41 11.61
C LEU A 149 -48.75 -2.02 11.18
N GLY A 150 -48.94 -3.28 11.57
CA GLY A 150 -50.19 -3.99 11.40
C GLY A 150 -51.38 -3.05 11.58
N GLY A 151 -51.98 -2.69 10.49
CA GLY A 151 -53.14 -1.81 10.38
C GLY A 151 -54.11 -2.37 9.39
N ASN A 152 -54.93 -3.24 9.89
CA ASN A 152 -56.34 -3.30 9.71
C ASN A 152 -56.90 -4.65 9.27
N LYS A 153 -57.70 -5.02 10.13
CA LYS A 153 -58.91 -5.83 9.94
C LYS A 153 -59.64 -5.61 8.64
#